data_252ca29b3da9d6cbcd4bac4219c32af7
#
_entry.id   252ca29b3da9d6cbcd4bac4219c32af7
#
_cell.length_a   1.000
_cell.length_b   1.000
_cell.length_c   1.000
_cell.angle_alpha   90.00
_cell.angle_beta   90.00
_cell.angle_gamma   90.00
#
_symmetry.space_group_name_H-M   'P 1'
#
loop_
_entity.id
_entity.type
_entity.pdbx_description
1 polymer ?
#
loop_
_entity_poly.entity_id
_entity_poly.type
_entity_poly.pdbx_seq_one_letter_code
_entity_poly.pdbx_strand_id
1 'polypeptide(L)'
;DENQKISGNVTITYRNNSPEPLPFVWLQLDQNVYKPDSRGEATTSVSGGRYANLGFDGGYDIRSVVILSNGREEKAKYSISDTRMQILLASPLKAHGDSLKIRIEYNFGIPERGSDRMGRMQTDNGWLYEIAQWYPRMCVYDNIEGWNTLPYLGAGEFYLEYGNYDFRITASSKLLVVASGELLNPEEVLSPEQRKRLDAARSSDKTVMIRSEKEILDEAAKPPKGRKTWHFR
;
A
#
# COMPACT_ATOMS: atom_id res chain seq x y z
N ASP A 1 -6.16 -11.83 6.83
CA ASP A 1 -6.83 -13.12 6.69
C ASP A 1 -5.98 -14.26 7.27
N GLU A 2 -6.34 -15.51 7.08
CA GLU A 2 -5.72 -16.70 7.72
C GLU A 2 -4.19 -16.76 7.51
N ASN A 3 -3.69 -16.29 6.39
CA ASN A 3 -2.26 -16.27 6.08
C ASN A 3 -1.53 -15.01 6.53
N GLN A 4 -2.27 -14.02 7.07
CA GLN A 4 -1.72 -12.75 7.57
C GLN A 4 -0.81 -12.06 6.54
N LYS A 5 -1.21 -12.12 5.28
CA LYS A 5 -0.51 -11.58 4.12
C LYS A 5 -1.43 -10.66 3.32
N ILE A 6 -0.84 -9.68 2.69
CA ILE A 6 -1.46 -8.91 1.62
C ILE A 6 -1.02 -9.51 0.29
N SER A 7 -1.99 -9.76 -0.57
CA SER A 7 -1.76 -10.03 -1.99
C SER A 7 -2.49 -8.95 -2.78
N GLY A 8 -1.80 -8.30 -3.68
CA GLY A 8 -2.36 -7.19 -4.41
C GLY A 8 -1.77 -7.04 -5.80
N ASN A 9 -2.41 -6.19 -6.54
CA ASN A 9 -1.86 -5.64 -7.77
C ASN A 9 -2.05 -4.13 -7.76
N VAL A 10 -1.12 -3.41 -8.34
CA VAL A 10 -1.23 -1.98 -8.61
C VAL A 10 -1.07 -1.73 -10.09
N THR A 11 -1.93 -0.90 -10.64
CA THR A 11 -1.76 -0.35 -12.00
C THR A 11 -1.46 1.13 -11.87
N ILE A 12 -0.26 1.52 -12.26
CA ILE A 12 0.21 2.90 -12.20
C ILE A 12 0.17 3.48 -13.61
N THR A 13 -0.48 4.61 -13.77
CA THR A 13 -0.37 5.44 -14.97
C THR A 13 0.53 6.62 -14.63
N TYR A 14 1.75 6.60 -15.11
CA TYR A 14 2.74 7.66 -14.92
C TYR A 14 2.79 8.55 -16.16
N ARG A 15 2.75 9.87 -15.95
CA ARG A 15 2.86 10.87 -17.00
C ARG A 15 4.18 11.62 -16.89
N ASN A 16 4.97 11.59 -17.94
CA ASN A 16 6.22 12.35 -17.99
C ASN A 16 5.96 13.80 -18.37
N ASN A 17 5.85 14.66 -17.37
CA ASN A 17 5.69 16.11 -17.57
C ASN A 17 7.03 16.86 -17.69
N SER A 18 8.17 16.15 -17.58
CA SER A 18 9.49 16.75 -17.71
C SER A 18 9.82 17.14 -19.15
N PRO A 19 10.80 18.01 -19.37
CA PRO A 19 11.27 18.36 -20.70
C PRO A 19 12.13 17.28 -21.36
N GLU A 20 12.46 16.19 -20.65
CA GLU A 20 13.38 15.16 -21.10
C GLU A 20 12.68 13.81 -21.29
N PRO A 21 13.09 13.01 -22.28
CA PRO A 21 12.63 11.64 -22.41
C PRO A 21 13.25 10.74 -21.33
N LEU A 22 12.47 9.84 -20.77
CA LEU A 22 12.89 8.94 -19.70
C LEU A 22 13.12 7.52 -20.24
N PRO A 23 14.37 7.04 -20.30
CA PRO A 23 14.68 5.67 -20.78
C PRO A 23 14.36 4.58 -19.75
N PHE A 24 14.12 4.95 -18.52
CA PHE A 24 13.72 4.08 -17.41
C PHE A 24 12.89 4.86 -16.40
N VAL A 25 12.20 4.13 -15.54
CA VAL A 25 11.48 4.69 -14.39
C VAL A 25 11.89 3.99 -13.11
N TRP A 26 11.75 4.68 -11.98
CA TRP A 26 12.04 4.15 -10.66
C TRP A 26 10.80 4.10 -9.79
N LEU A 27 10.72 3.03 -8.99
CA LEU A 27 9.69 2.85 -7.97
C LEU A 27 10.31 2.61 -6.60
N GLN A 28 9.61 3.06 -5.56
CA GLN A 28 9.87 2.71 -4.18
C GLN A 28 9.17 1.38 -3.83
N LEU A 29 9.89 0.53 -3.16
CA LEU A 29 9.44 -0.74 -2.62
C LEU A 29 9.63 -0.74 -1.10
N ASP A 30 8.88 0.10 -0.40
CA ASP A 30 9.12 0.40 1.03
C ASP A 30 9.11 -0.84 1.91
N GLN A 31 8.26 -1.83 1.61
CA GLN A 31 8.20 -3.08 2.36
C GLN A 31 9.53 -3.87 2.35
N ASN A 32 10.41 -3.59 1.39
CA ASN A 32 11.71 -4.25 1.34
C ASN A 32 12.66 -3.83 2.47
N VAL A 33 12.32 -2.79 3.23
CA VAL A 33 13.04 -2.44 4.48
C VAL A 33 13.05 -3.60 5.47
N TYR A 34 12.05 -4.49 5.39
CA TYR A 34 11.93 -5.69 6.23
C TYR A 34 12.57 -6.95 5.65
N LYS A 35 13.27 -6.84 4.52
CA LYS A 35 14.04 -7.97 4.00
C LYS A 35 15.31 -8.17 4.84
N PRO A 36 15.72 -9.43 5.06
CA PRO A 36 17.06 -9.71 5.54
C PRO A 36 18.10 -9.00 4.64
N ASP A 37 19.14 -8.48 5.22
CA ASP A 37 20.21 -7.73 4.55
C ASP A 37 19.77 -6.39 3.93
N SER A 38 18.61 -5.86 4.29
CA SER A 38 18.22 -4.52 3.87
C SER A 38 19.13 -3.46 4.49
N ARG A 39 19.32 -2.33 3.81
CA ARG A 39 20.05 -1.19 4.38
C ARG A 39 19.35 -0.64 5.62
N GLY A 40 18.02 -0.70 5.67
CA GLY A 40 17.24 -0.32 6.85
C GLY A 40 17.60 -1.16 8.04
N GLU A 41 17.72 -2.49 7.90
CA GLU A 41 18.17 -3.39 8.96
C GLU A 41 19.60 -3.06 9.39
N ALA A 42 20.52 -2.91 8.45
CA ALA A 42 21.92 -2.62 8.73
C ALA A 42 22.15 -1.27 9.46
N THR A 43 21.24 -0.31 9.32
CA THR A 43 21.31 1.02 9.96
C THR A 43 20.53 1.09 11.27
N THR A 44 19.73 0.07 11.60
CA THR A 44 18.95 0.04 12.83
C THR A 44 19.84 -0.31 14.02
N SER A 45 19.66 0.38 15.15
CA SER A 45 20.42 0.13 16.37
C SER A 45 20.17 -1.30 16.88
N VAL A 46 21.26 -1.98 17.28
CA VAL A 46 21.19 -3.30 17.92
C VAL A 46 20.37 -3.30 19.22
N SER A 47 20.29 -2.16 19.89
CA SER A 47 19.47 -1.99 21.10
C SER A 47 17.96 -1.96 20.82
N GLY A 48 17.56 -2.02 19.56
CA GLY A 48 16.16 -1.96 19.16
C GLY A 48 15.65 -0.52 19.02
N GLY A 49 14.36 -0.31 19.26
CA GLY A 49 13.69 0.97 19.15
C GLY A 49 12.53 0.90 18.15
N ARG A 50 11.95 2.04 17.85
CA ARG A 50 10.76 2.16 16.97
C ARG A 50 10.94 1.49 15.59
N TYR A 51 12.15 1.51 15.05
CA TYR A 51 12.45 1.00 13.71
C TYR A 51 13.14 -0.37 13.73
N ALA A 52 13.25 -1.00 14.92
CA ALA A 52 13.86 -2.32 15.03
C ALA A 52 13.04 -3.35 14.26
N ASN A 53 13.72 -4.11 13.41
CA ASN A 53 13.15 -5.29 12.79
C ASN A 53 13.26 -6.48 13.76
N LEU A 54 12.23 -6.74 14.53
CA LEU A 54 12.19 -7.76 15.59
C LEU A 54 12.22 -9.21 15.07
N GLY A 55 13.07 -9.50 14.08
CA GLY A 55 13.19 -10.83 13.49
C GLY A 55 12.08 -11.17 12.49
N PHE A 56 11.47 -10.15 11.89
CA PHE A 56 10.46 -10.32 10.87
C PHE A 56 11.10 -10.29 9.47
N ASP A 57 11.09 -11.43 8.79
CA ASP A 57 11.49 -11.53 7.40
C ASP A 57 10.33 -11.15 6.50
N GLY A 58 10.34 -9.91 6.06
CA GLY A 58 9.29 -9.32 5.24
C GLY A 58 9.74 -8.94 3.83
N GLY A 59 9.11 -7.92 3.31
CA GLY A 59 9.37 -7.37 1.98
C GLY A 59 8.47 -7.92 0.90
N TYR A 60 8.48 -7.23 -0.24
CA TYR A 60 7.70 -7.65 -1.39
C TYR A 60 8.24 -8.93 -2.02
N ASP A 61 7.34 -9.88 -2.28
CA ASP A 61 7.47 -10.91 -3.29
C ASP A 61 6.78 -10.38 -4.56
N ILE A 62 7.58 -9.93 -5.54
CA ILE A 62 7.10 -9.38 -6.82
C ILE A 62 6.89 -10.55 -7.79
N ARG A 63 5.64 -10.80 -8.13
CA ARG A 63 5.23 -11.92 -9.00
C ARG A 63 5.27 -11.57 -10.47
N SER A 64 4.88 -10.35 -10.80
CA SER A 64 4.78 -9.90 -12.19
C SER A 64 4.98 -8.40 -12.28
N VAL A 65 5.71 -7.96 -13.30
CA VAL A 65 5.81 -6.56 -13.70
C VAL A 65 5.61 -6.51 -15.20
N VAL A 66 4.55 -5.83 -15.63
CA VAL A 66 4.21 -5.70 -17.05
C VAL A 66 3.96 -4.23 -17.44
N ILE A 67 4.35 -3.89 -18.65
CA ILE A 67 4.02 -2.61 -19.29
C ILE A 67 2.78 -2.84 -20.15
N LEU A 68 1.79 -1.97 -19.97
CA LEU A 68 0.53 -2.01 -20.70
C LEU A 68 0.58 -0.97 -21.83
N SER A 69 0.60 -1.42 -23.08
CA SER A 69 0.64 -0.56 -24.26
C SER A 69 -0.33 -1.06 -25.32
N ASN A 70 -1.21 -0.17 -25.82
CA ASN A 70 -2.15 -0.49 -26.92
C ASN A 70 -2.95 -1.79 -26.70
N GLY A 71 -3.39 -2.05 -25.48
CA GLY A 71 -4.13 -3.25 -25.11
C GLY A 71 -3.28 -4.54 -25.04
N ARG A 72 -1.98 -4.43 -25.16
CA ARG A 72 -1.02 -5.55 -25.00
C ARG A 72 -0.26 -5.44 -23.69
N GLU A 73 0.12 -6.58 -23.16
CA GLU A 73 0.96 -6.72 -21.96
C GLU A 73 2.33 -7.21 -22.37
N GLU A 74 3.35 -6.46 -22.00
CA GLU A 74 4.74 -6.82 -22.23
C GLU A 74 5.47 -6.99 -20.91
N LYS A 75 6.16 -8.11 -20.73
CA LYS A 75 6.95 -8.33 -19.51
C LYS A 75 8.06 -7.29 -19.43
N ALA A 76 8.06 -6.55 -18.33
CA ALA A 76 9.06 -5.51 -18.09
C ALA A 76 10.44 -6.10 -17.78
N LYS A 77 11.49 -5.44 -18.23
CA LYS A 77 12.85 -5.66 -17.76
C LYS A 77 13.09 -4.77 -16.55
N TYR A 78 13.36 -5.37 -15.40
CA TYR A 78 13.58 -4.61 -14.17
C TYR A 78 14.69 -5.19 -13.31
N SER A 79 15.20 -4.36 -12.42
CA SER A 79 16.11 -4.76 -11.35
C SER A 79 15.63 -4.20 -10.02
N ILE A 80 15.87 -4.92 -8.94
CA ILE A 80 15.57 -4.48 -7.57
C ILE A 80 16.88 -4.31 -6.83
N SER A 81 17.03 -3.14 -6.18
CA SER A 81 18.13 -2.83 -5.29
C SER A 81 17.57 -2.27 -3.99
N ASP A 82 17.58 -3.12 -2.96
CA ASP A 82 17.03 -2.77 -1.65
C ASP A 82 15.55 -2.33 -1.74
N THR A 83 15.20 -1.13 -1.32
CA THR A 83 13.83 -0.60 -1.35
C THR A 83 13.46 0.07 -2.69
N ARG A 84 14.14 -0.23 -3.78
CA ARG A 84 13.92 0.43 -5.08
C ARG A 84 13.86 -0.58 -6.21
N MET A 85 13.03 -0.26 -7.21
CA MET A 85 12.93 -0.99 -8.46
C MET A 85 13.18 -0.04 -9.63
N GLN A 86 14.11 -0.40 -10.52
CA GLN A 86 14.27 0.26 -11.81
C GLN A 86 13.59 -0.58 -12.89
N ILE A 87 12.79 0.06 -13.72
CA ILE A 87 12.17 -0.56 -14.89
C ILE A 87 12.77 0.07 -16.15
N LEU A 88 13.41 -0.74 -16.97
CA LEU A 88 13.98 -0.31 -18.25
C LEU A 88 12.88 -0.29 -19.30
N LEU A 89 12.79 0.77 -20.08
CA LEU A 89 11.81 0.93 -21.15
C LEU A 89 12.43 0.51 -22.49
N ALA A 90 11.67 -0.22 -23.30
CA ALA A 90 12.10 -0.60 -24.66
C ALA A 90 12.29 0.62 -25.57
N SER A 91 11.51 1.66 -25.33
CA SER A 91 11.66 2.99 -25.94
C SER A 91 11.49 4.05 -24.84
N PRO A 92 12.27 5.12 -24.85
CA PRO A 92 12.13 6.17 -23.84
C PRO A 92 10.70 6.75 -23.81
N LEU A 93 10.18 6.97 -22.61
CA LEU A 93 8.94 7.69 -22.39
C LEU A 93 9.17 9.14 -22.79
N LYS A 94 8.46 9.61 -23.82
CA LYS A 94 8.69 10.95 -24.38
C LYS A 94 8.38 12.04 -23.37
N ALA A 95 9.07 13.17 -23.54
CA ALA A 95 8.84 14.38 -22.77
C ALA A 95 7.43 14.97 -22.99
N HIS A 96 7.07 15.94 -22.16
CA HIS A 96 5.90 16.82 -22.34
C HIS A 96 4.55 16.10 -22.37
N GLY A 97 4.37 15.10 -21.50
CA GLY A 97 3.06 14.56 -21.21
C GLY A 97 2.77 13.18 -21.79
N ASP A 98 3.74 12.51 -22.35
CA ASP A 98 3.60 11.09 -22.70
C ASP A 98 3.38 10.24 -21.44
N SER A 99 2.72 9.11 -21.58
CA SER A 99 2.30 8.30 -20.45
C SER A 99 2.72 6.84 -20.57
N LEU A 100 3.06 6.28 -19.44
CA LEU A 100 3.42 4.88 -19.25
C LEU A 100 2.40 4.24 -18.29
N LYS A 101 1.91 3.05 -18.63
CA LYS A 101 1.08 2.27 -17.72
C LYS A 101 1.80 0.99 -17.33
N ILE A 102 1.97 0.79 -16.02
CA ILE A 102 2.66 -0.36 -15.42
C ILE A 102 1.69 -1.11 -14.52
N ARG A 103 1.65 -2.44 -14.61
CA ARG A 103 0.97 -3.28 -13.62
C ARG A 103 1.98 -4.15 -12.88
N ILE A 104 1.86 -4.18 -11.56
CA ILE A 104 2.73 -4.96 -10.68
C ILE A 104 1.85 -5.85 -9.81
N GLU A 105 2.12 -7.14 -9.80
CA GLU A 105 1.52 -8.10 -8.88
C GLU A 105 2.51 -8.45 -7.78
N TYR A 106 2.04 -8.41 -6.54
CA TYR A 106 2.90 -8.56 -5.38
C TYR A 106 2.18 -9.19 -4.19
N ASN A 107 2.95 -9.69 -3.25
CA ASN A 107 2.48 -9.99 -1.91
C ASN A 107 3.56 -9.69 -0.86
N PHE A 108 3.14 -9.59 0.40
CA PHE A 108 4.03 -9.48 1.56
C PHE A 108 3.32 -9.91 2.84
N GLY A 109 4.10 -10.31 3.86
CA GLY A 109 3.59 -10.64 5.19
C GLY A 109 3.32 -9.40 6.02
N ILE A 110 2.40 -9.52 6.99
CA ILE A 110 2.11 -8.47 7.98
C ILE A 110 2.74 -8.91 9.30
N PRO A 111 3.71 -8.16 9.87
CA PRO A 111 4.36 -8.53 11.12
C PRO A 111 3.38 -8.48 12.29
N GLU A 112 3.61 -9.35 13.25
CA GLU A 112 2.98 -9.25 14.56
C GLU A 112 3.80 -8.33 15.44
N ARG A 113 3.21 -7.21 15.87
CA ARG A 113 3.83 -6.13 16.62
C ARG A 113 4.89 -5.34 15.84
N GLY A 114 4.92 -4.08 16.11
CA GLY A 114 6.07 -3.21 16.22
C GLY A 114 7.02 -3.05 15.05
N SER A 115 6.61 -3.24 13.81
CA SER A 115 7.34 -2.54 12.76
C SER A 115 6.73 -1.15 12.59
N ASP A 116 7.56 -0.15 12.30
CA ASP A 116 7.07 1.20 12.09
C ASP A 116 6.02 1.24 10.98
N ARG A 117 4.89 1.89 11.24
CA ARG A 117 3.79 2.13 10.30
C ARG A 117 3.06 0.89 9.77
N MET A 118 3.35 -0.29 10.29
CA MET A 118 2.67 -1.51 9.88
C MET A 118 2.67 -2.55 11.00
N GLY A 119 1.57 -3.29 11.14
CA GLY A 119 1.51 -4.40 12.06
C GLY A 119 0.14 -5.02 12.17
N ARG A 120 0.09 -6.09 12.91
CA ARG A 120 -1.14 -6.74 13.38
C ARG A 120 -1.04 -6.99 14.87
N MET A 121 -2.17 -6.94 15.53
CA MET A 121 -2.27 -7.19 16.97
C MET A 121 -3.48 -8.07 17.25
N GLN A 122 -3.26 -9.12 18.03
CA GLN A 122 -4.34 -9.94 18.56
C GLN A 122 -5.00 -9.18 19.71
N THR A 123 -6.32 -9.06 19.66
CA THR A 123 -7.17 -8.51 20.73
C THR A 123 -8.17 -9.57 21.18
N ASP A 124 -8.85 -9.34 22.28
CA ASP A 124 -9.94 -10.23 22.76
C ASP A 124 -11.08 -10.37 21.76
N ASN A 125 -11.24 -9.39 20.86
CA ASN A 125 -12.31 -9.34 19.87
C ASN A 125 -11.84 -9.68 18.44
N GLY A 126 -10.61 -10.18 18.27
CA GLY A 126 -10.03 -10.55 16.99
C GLY A 126 -8.79 -9.74 16.62
N TRP A 127 -8.40 -9.81 15.36
CA TRP A 127 -7.21 -9.14 14.86
C TRP A 127 -7.46 -7.68 14.50
N LEU A 128 -6.57 -6.80 14.95
CA LEU A 128 -6.41 -5.43 14.46
C LEU A 128 -5.24 -5.42 13.47
N TYR A 129 -5.42 -4.74 12.34
CA TYR A 129 -4.39 -4.51 11.33
C TYR A 129 -4.21 -3.02 11.12
N GLU A 130 -2.98 -2.57 11.12
CA GLU A 130 -2.59 -1.23 10.70
C GLU A 130 -1.53 -1.38 9.60
N ILE A 131 -1.79 -0.79 8.42
CA ILE A 131 -0.99 -1.08 7.24
C ILE A 131 -0.79 0.19 6.44
N ALA A 132 0.45 0.65 6.38
CA ALA A 132 0.89 1.72 5.50
C ALA A 132 1.87 1.18 4.44
N GLN A 133 2.15 2.00 3.42
CA GLN A 133 3.17 1.70 2.40
C GLN A 133 2.96 0.33 1.72
N TRP A 134 1.71 -0.02 1.45
CA TRP A 134 1.29 -1.36 1.08
C TRP A 134 1.33 -1.67 -0.43
N TYR A 135 1.75 -0.71 -1.25
CA TYR A 135 1.86 -0.88 -2.71
C TYR A 135 3.13 -0.22 -3.25
N PRO A 136 3.75 -0.74 -4.34
CA PRO A 136 4.85 -0.09 -5.02
C PRO A 136 4.46 1.29 -5.55
N ARG A 137 5.31 2.30 -5.33
CA ARG A 137 5.03 3.72 -5.64
C ARG A 137 6.08 4.28 -6.59
N MET A 138 5.68 5.25 -7.45
CA MET A 138 6.66 5.95 -8.28
C MET A 138 7.60 6.79 -7.42
N CYS A 139 8.89 6.78 -7.77
CA CYS A 139 9.82 7.80 -7.28
C CYS A 139 9.49 9.14 -7.95
N VAL A 140 9.83 10.24 -7.27
CA VAL A 140 9.75 11.58 -7.88
C VAL A 140 10.86 11.76 -8.91
N TYR A 141 10.51 12.34 -10.04
CA TYR A 141 11.47 12.88 -11.01
C TYR A 141 11.35 14.40 -11.02
N ASP A 142 12.41 15.08 -10.63
CA ASP A 142 12.46 16.54 -10.61
C ASP A 142 13.65 17.08 -11.40
N ASN A 143 13.70 18.40 -11.58
CA ASN A 143 14.73 19.07 -12.37
C ASN A 143 16.01 19.40 -11.58
N ILE A 144 16.12 18.97 -10.32
CA ILE A 144 17.27 19.20 -9.45
C ILE A 144 18.13 17.94 -9.40
N GLU A 145 17.52 16.83 -8.98
CA GLU A 145 18.19 15.54 -8.76
C GLU A 145 17.90 14.51 -9.88
N GLY A 146 16.94 14.81 -10.76
CA GLY A 146 16.37 13.80 -11.65
C GLY A 146 15.51 12.82 -10.85
N TRP A 147 15.80 11.52 -10.92
CA TRP A 147 15.12 10.51 -10.12
C TRP A 147 15.58 10.52 -8.67
N ASN A 148 14.66 10.80 -7.76
CA ASN A 148 14.88 10.71 -6.33
C ASN A 148 14.83 9.25 -5.87
N THR A 149 15.99 8.62 -5.76
CA THR A 149 16.14 7.18 -5.52
C THR A 149 16.84 6.85 -4.20
N LEU A 150 16.75 7.72 -3.19
CA LEU A 150 17.27 7.40 -1.87
C LEU A 150 16.52 6.18 -1.31
N PRO A 151 17.23 5.19 -0.74
CA PRO A 151 16.59 4.03 -0.16
C PRO A 151 15.77 4.43 1.07
N TYR A 152 14.64 3.77 1.27
CA TYR A 152 13.88 3.92 2.50
C TYR A 152 14.55 3.12 3.61
N LEU A 153 14.92 3.80 4.69
CA LEU A 153 15.63 3.23 5.84
C LEU A 153 14.77 3.13 7.11
N GLY A 154 13.48 3.45 7.01
CA GLY A 154 12.55 3.48 8.13
C GLY A 154 12.40 4.86 8.77
N ALA A 155 13.48 5.48 9.21
CA ALA A 155 13.49 6.74 9.96
C ALA A 155 13.39 8.03 9.10
N GLY A 156 13.25 7.91 7.79
CA GLY A 156 13.18 9.06 6.88
C GLY A 156 11.76 9.52 6.58
N GLU A 157 11.64 10.75 6.09
CA GLU A 157 10.41 11.24 5.51
C GLU A 157 10.31 10.85 4.02
N PHE A 158 9.09 10.88 3.49
CA PHE A 158 8.82 10.52 2.11
C PHE A 158 8.78 11.74 1.20
N TYR A 159 9.38 11.60 0.04
CA TYR A 159 9.22 12.50 -1.09
C TYR A 159 8.53 11.73 -2.21
N LEU A 160 7.26 12.02 -2.44
CA LEU A 160 6.38 11.22 -3.29
C LEU A 160 5.59 12.12 -4.23
N GLU A 161 5.25 11.57 -5.40
CA GLU A 161 4.35 12.20 -6.34
C GLU A 161 2.91 12.25 -5.83
N TYR A 162 2.19 13.28 -6.23
CA TYR A 162 0.75 13.34 -6.10
C TYR A 162 0.08 12.54 -7.20
N GLY A 163 -1.12 12.05 -6.91
CA GLY A 163 -1.89 11.29 -7.89
C GLY A 163 -3.31 11.03 -7.45
N ASN A 164 -4.10 10.52 -8.37
CA ASN A 164 -5.44 10.01 -8.10
C ASN A 164 -5.34 8.54 -7.74
N TYR A 165 -6.06 8.14 -6.70
CA TYR A 165 -6.08 6.77 -6.20
C TYR A 165 -7.50 6.21 -6.29
N ASP A 166 -7.62 5.02 -6.83
CA ASP A 166 -8.85 4.21 -6.80
C ASP A 166 -8.42 2.80 -6.42
N PHE A 167 -8.90 2.30 -5.27
CA PHE A 167 -8.44 1.01 -4.78
C PHE A 167 -9.53 0.23 -4.05
N ARG A 168 -9.37 -1.08 -4.04
CA ARG A 168 -10.27 -2.02 -3.40
C ARG A 168 -9.51 -2.90 -2.42
N ILE A 169 -10.12 -3.08 -1.25
CA ILE A 169 -9.59 -3.96 -0.20
C ILE A 169 -10.62 -5.05 0.07
N THR A 170 -10.25 -6.29 -0.19
CA THR A 170 -11.09 -7.45 0.10
C THR A 170 -10.58 -8.13 1.37
N ALA A 171 -11.40 -8.17 2.39
CA ALA A 171 -11.06 -8.72 3.71
C ALA A 171 -12.20 -9.59 4.27
N SER A 172 -11.95 -10.29 5.38
CA SER A 172 -13.01 -11.02 6.11
C SER A 172 -14.19 -10.11 6.40
N SER A 173 -15.41 -10.63 6.29
CA SER A 173 -16.63 -9.87 6.60
C SER A 173 -16.72 -9.38 8.03
N LYS A 174 -15.89 -9.91 8.95
CA LYS A 174 -15.78 -9.43 10.34
C LYS A 174 -15.00 -8.14 10.48
N LEU A 175 -14.14 -7.82 9.52
CA LEU A 175 -13.31 -6.62 9.57
C LEU A 175 -14.11 -5.41 9.07
N LEU A 176 -13.96 -4.31 9.78
CA LEU A 176 -14.30 -2.98 9.30
C LEU A 176 -13.01 -2.39 8.70
N VAL A 177 -13.03 -2.08 7.42
CA VAL A 177 -11.90 -1.46 6.75
C VAL A 177 -12.10 0.04 6.70
N VAL A 178 -11.09 0.78 7.12
CA VAL A 178 -11.00 2.24 7.00
C VAL A 178 -9.73 2.57 6.23
N ALA A 179 -9.79 3.59 5.42
CA ALA A 179 -8.65 4.04 4.61
C ALA A 179 -8.78 5.54 4.31
N SER A 180 -7.72 6.13 3.77
CA SER A 180 -7.78 7.49 3.21
C SER A 180 -8.70 7.52 1.99
N GLY A 181 -9.31 8.67 1.74
CA GLY A 181 -10.26 8.86 0.65
C GLY A 181 -11.71 8.63 1.05
N GLU A 182 -12.59 8.59 0.07
CA GLU A 182 -14.03 8.39 0.24
C GLU A 182 -14.40 6.93 0.00
N LEU A 183 -15.20 6.33 0.89
CA LEU A 183 -15.81 5.01 0.69
C LEU A 183 -16.92 5.12 -0.35
N LEU A 184 -16.77 4.45 -1.49
CA LEU A 184 -17.69 4.55 -2.63
C LEU A 184 -18.83 3.54 -2.60
N ASN A 185 -18.73 2.46 -1.81
CA ASN A 185 -19.74 1.39 -1.77
C ASN A 185 -20.24 1.08 -0.34
N PRO A 186 -20.64 2.09 0.44
CA PRO A 186 -21.09 1.87 1.81
C PRO A 186 -22.29 0.92 1.92
N GLU A 187 -23.17 0.88 0.91
CA GLU A 187 -24.34 0.00 0.87
C GLU A 187 -24.00 -1.49 0.80
N GLU A 188 -22.82 -1.85 0.25
CA GLU A 188 -22.37 -3.24 0.12
C GLU A 188 -21.67 -3.74 1.40
N VAL A 189 -21.01 -2.83 2.12
CA VAL A 189 -20.07 -3.19 3.19
C VAL A 189 -20.54 -2.81 4.59
N LEU A 190 -21.41 -1.79 4.74
CA LEU A 190 -21.94 -1.31 6.00
C LEU A 190 -23.40 -1.74 6.22
N SER A 191 -23.79 -1.94 7.47
CA SER A 191 -25.20 -2.10 7.83
C SER A 191 -26.00 -0.81 7.63
N PRO A 192 -27.34 -0.87 7.53
CA PRO A 192 -28.17 0.36 7.45
C PRO A 192 -27.90 1.33 8.60
N GLU A 193 -27.70 0.86 9.81
CA GLU A 193 -27.40 1.67 10.99
C GLU A 193 -26.02 2.32 10.91
N GLN A 194 -25.01 1.58 10.43
CA GLN A 194 -23.66 2.11 10.23
C GLN A 194 -23.66 3.19 9.15
N ARG A 195 -24.43 3.03 8.07
CA ARG A 195 -24.58 4.05 7.03
C ARG A 195 -25.20 5.33 7.56
N LYS A 196 -26.28 5.23 8.35
CA LYS A 196 -26.89 6.41 9.01
C LYS A 196 -25.88 7.16 9.88
N ARG A 197 -25.02 6.43 10.62
CA ARG A 197 -23.98 7.05 11.44
C ARG A 197 -22.89 7.68 10.57
N LEU A 198 -22.51 7.04 9.46
CA LEU A 198 -21.54 7.60 8.51
C LEU A 198 -22.08 8.91 7.89
N ASP A 199 -23.36 8.95 7.51
CA ASP A 199 -23.98 10.16 6.99
C ASP A 199 -24.06 11.26 8.06
N ALA A 200 -24.40 10.91 9.29
CA ALA A 200 -24.39 11.84 10.40
C ALA A 200 -22.98 12.39 10.71
N ALA A 201 -21.95 11.56 10.55
CA ALA A 201 -20.55 11.97 10.77
C ALA A 201 -20.10 13.07 9.80
N ARG A 202 -20.61 13.06 8.57
CA ARG A 202 -20.24 14.04 7.51
C ARG A 202 -20.60 15.49 7.88
N SER A 203 -21.58 15.68 8.74
CA SER A 203 -22.08 17.01 9.17
C SER A 203 -21.92 17.27 10.65
N SER A 204 -21.20 16.43 11.38
CA SER A 204 -21.03 16.51 12.82
C SER A 204 -19.70 17.13 13.21
N ASP A 205 -19.73 18.13 14.10
CA ASP A 205 -18.52 18.67 14.74
C ASP A 205 -17.96 17.76 15.85
N LYS A 206 -18.66 16.67 16.14
CA LYS A 206 -18.27 15.69 17.18
C LYS A 206 -17.97 14.35 16.56
N THR A 207 -17.14 13.56 17.23
CA THR A 207 -16.86 12.16 16.84
C THR A 207 -18.16 11.35 16.83
N VAL A 208 -18.42 10.68 15.71
CA VAL A 208 -19.53 9.73 15.55
C VAL A 208 -18.97 8.33 15.38
N MET A 209 -19.35 7.42 16.27
CA MET A 209 -18.95 6.02 16.21
C MET A 209 -19.71 5.29 15.11
N ILE A 210 -19.03 4.90 14.05
CA ILE A 210 -19.66 4.18 12.91
C ILE A 210 -20.01 2.75 13.32
N ARG A 211 -19.10 2.05 14.00
CA ARG A 211 -19.31 0.71 14.55
C ARG A 211 -19.26 0.79 16.08
N SER A 212 -20.34 0.41 16.74
CA SER A 212 -20.41 0.43 18.20
C SER A 212 -19.69 -0.75 18.83
N GLU A 213 -19.31 -0.62 20.10
CA GLU A 213 -18.73 -1.72 20.90
C GLU A 213 -19.65 -2.96 20.89
N LYS A 214 -20.95 -2.76 21.09
CA LYS A 214 -21.93 -3.84 21.04
C LYS A 214 -21.87 -4.61 19.71
N GLU A 215 -21.78 -3.90 18.57
CA GLU A 215 -21.68 -4.53 17.25
C GLU A 215 -20.38 -5.32 17.10
N ILE A 216 -19.28 -4.86 17.70
CA ILE A 216 -17.99 -5.57 17.71
C ILE A 216 -18.12 -6.88 18.48
N LEU A 217 -18.68 -6.84 19.68
CA LEU A 217 -18.87 -8.03 20.53
C LEU A 217 -19.84 -9.04 19.90
N ASP A 218 -20.96 -8.55 19.37
CA ASP A 218 -21.96 -9.39 18.68
C ASP A 218 -21.38 -10.09 17.43
N GLU A 219 -20.47 -9.43 16.72
CA GLU A 219 -19.80 -9.97 15.53
C GLU A 219 -18.65 -10.91 15.89
N ALA A 220 -17.91 -10.63 16.96
CA ALA A 220 -16.79 -11.47 17.42
C ALA A 220 -17.28 -12.90 17.75
N ALA A 221 -18.47 -13.03 18.33
CA ALA A 221 -19.06 -14.30 18.70
C ALA A 221 -19.55 -15.16 17.50
N LYS A 222 -19.63 -14.59 16.29
CA LYS A 222 -20.17 -15.28 15.11
C LYS A 222 -19.05 -15.77 14.19
N PRO A 223 -19.21 -16.87 13.47
CA PRO A 223 -18.26 -17.24 12.41
C PRO A 223 -18.27 -16.19 11.28
N PRO A 224 -17.16 -16.02 10.54
CA PRO A 224 -17.12 -15.10 9.41
C PRO A 224 -18.08 -15.60 8.30
N LYS A 225 -18.82 -14.67 7.70
CA LYS A 225 -19.76 -14.95 6.59
C LYS A 225 -19.14 -14.55 5.24
N GLY A 226 -17.97 -15.13 4.92
CA GLY A 226 -17.28 -14.82 3.68
C GLY A 226 -16.42 -13.53 3.77
N ARG A 227 -16.30 -12.84 2.67
CA ARG A 227 -15.45 -11.65 2.51
C ARG A 227 -16.27 -10.47 1.99
N LYS A 228 -15.82 -9.25 2.27
CA LYS A 228 -16.35 -8.00 1.73
C LYS A 228 -15.25 -7.25 0.99
N THR A 229 -15.64 -6.54 -0.06
CA THR A 229 -14.73 -5.69 -0.83
C THR A 229 -15.09 -4.22 -0.60
N TRP A 230 -14.20 -3.49 -0.02
CA TRP A 230 -14.29 -2.06 0.25
C TRP A 230 -13.65 -1.28 -0.89
N HIS A 231 -14.33 -0.26 -1.41
CA HIS A 231 -13.87 0.56 -2.52
C HIS A 231 -13.70 2.01 -2.08
N PHE A 232 -12.48 2.52 -2.25
CA PHE A 232 -12.10 3.89 -1.86
C PHE A 232 -11.54 4.66 -3.06
N ARG A 233 -11.74 5.97 -3.03
CA ARG A 233 -11.15 6.92 -3.98
C ARG A 233 -10.73 8.20 -3.27
#